data_113b683bf8f6a0566cab6ebb188eb854
#
_entry.id   113b683bf8f6a0566cab6ebb188eb854
#
_cell.length_a   1.000
_cell.length_b   1.000
_cell.length_c   1.000
_cell.angle_alpha   90.00
_cell.angle_beta   90.00
_cell.angle_gamma   90.00
#
_symmetry.space_group_name_H-M   'P 1'
#
loop_
_entity.id
_entity.type
_entity.pdbx_description
1 polymer ?
#
loop_
_entity_poly.entity_id
_entity_poly.type
_entity_poly.pdbx_seq_one_letter_code
_entity_poly.pdbx_strand_id
1 'polypeptide(L)'
;MKFLSYDSPIMSFLSKVADLLFLNVLTLIFSIPLITIGAATTAAHYTALKMRREEGHVWSCFWKSFKENLRQSTGIWLIFVVYWLLSVMSYNIAAQMGGTMGALAQGVIMATLLLSAFIYVWVMPLQARFINSVKGTFKNAFYMAFKYFFRTLLMVLLNALPVGTLVAIIFFAGMRGMSIWLLFGIAVPIYWCAMTYDKVFEKLEEMVIEKTESE
;
A
#
# COMPACT_ATOMS: atom_id res chain seq x y z
N MET A 1 -38.04 9.23 -14.97
CA MET A 1 -36.61 9.47 -14.83
C MET A 1 -36.03 8.75 -13.62
N LYS A 2 -35.93 7.39 -13.70
CA LYS A 2 -35.40 6.55 -12.59
C LYS A 2 -33.89 6.41 -12.57
N PHE A 3 -33.16 6.96 -13.56
CA PHE A 3 -31.70 6.84 -13.67
C PHE A 3 -30.90 7.78 -12.76
N LEU A 4 -31.53 8.82 -12.21
CA LEU A 4 -30.94 9.81 -11.31
C LEU A 4 -31.49 9.70 -9.87
N SER A 5 -32.15 8.60 -9.54
CA SER A 5 -32.52 8.30 -8.17
C SER A 5 -31.26 7.99 -7.34
N TYR A 6 -31.21 8.44 -6.10
CA TYR A 6 -30.09 8.24 -5.16
C TYR A 6 -29.73 6.75 -5.00
N ASP A 7 -30.67 5.84 -5.22
CA ASP A 7 -30.52 4.38 -5.15
C ASP A 7 -30.17 3.74 -6.49
N SER A 8 -29.82 4.52 -7.54
CA SER A 8 -29.48 3.93 -8.82
C SER A 8 -28.04 3.37 -8.79
N PRO A 9 -27.76 2.21 -9.46
CA PRO A 9 -26.42 1.64 -9.55
C PRO A 9 -25.38 2.62 -10.11
N ILE A 10 -25.82 3.54 -10.97
CA ILE A 10 -24.99 4.58 -11.57
C ILE A 10 -24.54 5.59 -10.49
N MET A 11 -25.47 6.04 -9.63
CA MET A 11 -25.15 7.00 -8.58
C MET A 11 -24.22 6.38 -7.53
N SER A 12 -24.45 5.13 -7.16
CA SER A 12 -23.54 4.37 -6.29
C SER A 12 -22.12 4.22 -6.88
N PHE A 13 -22.03 3.96 -8.18
CA PHE A 13 -20.74 3.92 -8.87
C PHE A 13 -20.05 5.29 -8.89
N LEU A 14 -20.79 6.36 -9.22
CA LEU A 14 -20.24 7.73 -9.21
C LEU A 14 -19.76 8.15 -7.82
N SER A 15 -20.51 7.81 -6.78
CA SER A 15 -20.11 8.06 -5.39
C SER A 15 -18.80 7.36 -5.06
N LYS A 16 -18.64 6.07 -5.41
CA LYS A 16 -17.38 5.33 -5.19
C LYS A 16 -16.20 5.94 -5.96
N VAL A 17 -16.44 6.40 -7.17
CA VAL A 17 -15.42 7.12 -7.96
C VAL A 17 -15.01 8.42 -7.27
N ALA A 18 -15.98 9.21 -6.81
CA ALA A 18 -15.72 10.45 -6.08
C ALA A 18 -14.93 10.20 -4.78
N ASP A 19 -15.29 9.16 -4.03
CA ASP A 19 -14.59 8.76 -2.82
C ASP A 19 -13.14 8.32 -3.10
N LEU A 20 -12.90 7.59 -4.20
CA LEU A 20 -11.55 7.22 -4.63
C LEU A 20 -10.71 8.43 -5.06
N LEU A 21 -11.31 9.38 -5.79
CA LEU A 21 -10.67 10.65 -6.13
C LEU A 21 -10.26 11.40 -4.87
N PHE A 22 -11.19 11.52 -3.94
CA PHE A 22 -10.95 12.24 -2.68
C PHE A 22 -9.86 11.54 -1.84
N LEU A 23 -9.90 10.21 -1.74
CA LEU A 23 -8.87 9.42 -1.07
C LEU A 23 -7.50 9.63 -1.71
N ASN A 24 -7.43 9.69 -3.05
CA ASN A 24 -6.19 9.92 -3.77
C ASN A 24 -5.60 11.30 -3.45
N VAL A 25 -6.43 12.35 -3.49
CA VAL A 25 -6.02 13.72 -3.16
C VAL A 25 -5.51 13.81 -1.72
N LEU A 26 -6.23 13.22 -0.76
CA LEU A 26 -5.80 13.17 0.63
C LEU A 26 -4.44 12.47 0.77
N THR A 27 -4.30 11.29 0.15
CA THR A 27 -3.04 10.54 0.23
C THR A 27 -1.88 11.35 -0.34
N LEU A 28 -2.07 12.04 -1.46
CA LEU A 28 -1.04 12.90 -2.05
C LEU A 28 -0.69 14.07 -1.15
N ILE A 29 -1.67 14.83 -0.65
CA ILE A 29 -1.44 15.99 0.22
C ILE A 29 -0.67 15.59 1.47
N PHE A 30 -1.09 14.51 2.13
CA PHE A 30 -0.43 14.03 3.37
C PHE A 30 0.88 13.28 3.11
N SER A 31 1.21 13.01 1.85
CA SER A 31 2.52 12.48 1.41
C SER A 31 3.51 13.57 0.99
N ILE A 32 3.10 14.84 0.89
CA ILE A 32 4.01 15.96 0.54
C ILE A 32 5.22 16.01 1.46
N PRO A 33 5.08 15.91 2.80
CA PRO A 33 6.23 15.66 3.64
C PRO A 33 6.65 14.19 3.45
N LEU A 34 7.74 13.92 2.75
CA LEU A 34 8.21 12.56 2.43
C LEU A 34 8.29 11.61 3.63
N ILE A 35 8.43 12.18 4.82
CA ILE A 35 8.47 11.46 6.09
C ILE A 35 7.11 10.81 6.40
N THR A 36 6.00 11.46 6.05
CA THR A 36 4.64 11.01 6.39
C THR A 36 4.01 10.07 5.37
N ILE A 37 4.72 9.71 4.28
CA ILE A 37 4.24 8.76 3.27
C ILE A 37 3.76 7.45 3.92
N GLY A 38 4.50 6.92 4.91
CA GLY A 38 4.11 5.71 5.62
C GLY A 38 2.76 5.84 6.34
N ALA A 39 2.53 6.96 7.00
CA ALA A 39 1.26 7.24 7.69
C ALA A 39 0.12 7.49 6.69
N ALA A 40 0.39 8.23 5.61
CA ALA A 40 -0.59 8.50 4.56
C ALA A 40 -1.02 7.21 3.83
N THR A 41 -0.08 6.33 3.49
CA THR A 41 -0.38 5.04 2.87
C THR A 41 -1.13 4.10 3.82
N THR A 42 -0.75 4.05 5.10
CA THR A 42 -1.51 3.29 6.12
C THR A 42 -2.94 3.80 6.25
N ALA A 43 -3.13 5.12 6.31
CA ALA A 43 -4.47 5.73 6.36
C ALA A 43 -5.27 5.45 5.09
N ALA A 44 -4.63 5.46 3.92
CA ALA A 44 -5.28 5.10 2.66
C ALA A 44 -5.75 3.63 2.65
N HIS A 45 -4.92 2.69 3.13
CA HIS A 45 -5.32 1.29 3.27
C HIS A 45 -6.48 1.09 4.26
N TYR A 46 -6.46 1.78 5.40
CA TYR A 46 -7.57 1.75 6.35
C TYR A 46 -8.88 2.28 5.73
N THR A 47 -8.79 3.42 5.06
CA THR A 47 -9.95 4.05 4.42
C THR A 47 -10.50 3.19 3.28
N ALA A 48 -9.63 2.60 2.47
CA ALA A 48 -10.03 1.67 1.41
C ALA A 48 -10.78 0.44 1.96
N LEU A 49 -10.35 -0.12 3.10
CA LEU A 49 -11.09 -1.19 3.79
C LEU A 49 -12.48 -0.72 4.24
N LYS A 50 -12.57 0.47 4.85
CA LYS A 50 -13.84 1.04 5.31
C LYS A 50 -14.80 1.34 4.14
N MET A 51 -14.29 1.89 3.04
CA MET A 51 -15.06 2.11 1.81
C MET A 51 -15.65 0.81 1.25
N ARG A 52 -14.91 -0.29 1.31
CA ARG A 52 -15.40 -1.60 0.87
C ARG A 52 -16.55 -2.13 1.72
N ARG A 53 -16.52 -1.83 3.00
CA ARG A 53 -17.52 -2.24 3.98
C ARG A 53 -18.67 -1.22 4.10
N GLU A 54 -18.62 -0.16 3.29
CA GLU A 54 -19.57 0.96 3.32
C GLU A 54 -19.69 1.63 4.72
N GLU A 55 -18.56 1.67 5.45
CA GLU A 55 -18.46 2.18 6.81
C GLU A 55 -17.77 3.55 6.85
N GLY A 56 -18.49 4.58 7.23
CA GLY A 56 -17.98 5.92 7.51
C GLY A 56 -17.60 6.74 6.27
N HIS A 57 -17.22 7.99 6.51
CA HIS A 57 -16.81 8.92 5.44
C HIS A 57 -15.29 8.88 5.23
N VAL A 58 -14.87 9.03 3.98
CA VAL A 58 -13.44 8.97 3.57
C VAL A 58 -12.56 9.88 4.43
N TRP A 59 -12.95 11.15 4.63
CA TRP A 59 -12.19 12.09 5.44
C TRP A 59 -12.01 11.62 6.89
N SER A 60 -13.08 11.24 7.55
CA SER A 60 -13.03 10.85 8.97
C SER A 60 -12.21 9.58 9.18
N CYS A 61 -12.36 8.59 8.29
CA CYS A 61 -11.59 7.35 8.31
C CYS A 61 -10.10 7.62 8.07
N PHE A 62 -9.78 8.41 7.05
CA PHE A 62 -8.39 8.76 6.72
C PHE A 62 -7.71 9.52 7.85
N TRP A 63 -8.36 10.59 8.34
CA TRP A 63 -7.80 11.46 9.38
C TRP A 63 -7.61 10.75 10.72
N LYS A 64 -8.57 9.88 11.08
CA LYS A 64 -8.46 9.03 12.27
C LYS A 64 -7.23 8.13 12.17
N SER A 65 -7.16 7.31 11.12
CA SER A 65 -6.06 6.37 10.93
C SER A 65 -4.71 7.06 10.77
N PHE A 66 -4.66 8.20 10.06
CA PHE A 66 -3.44 8.99 9.91
C PHE A 66 -2.87 9.42 11.26
N LYS A 67 -3.69 9.99 12.14
CA LYS A 67 -3.25 10.44 13.47
C LYS A 67 -2.82 9.28 14.37
N GLU A 68 -3.61 8.21 14.40
CA GLU A 68 -3.34 7.06 15.26
C GLU A 68 -2.06 6.33 14.85
N ASN A 69 -1.75 6.27 13.56
CA ASN A 69 -0.62 5.53 13.03
C ASN A 69 0.60 6.40 12.69
N LEU A 70 0.50 7.74 12.83
CA LEU A 70 1.52 8.67 12.36
C LEU A 70 2.94 8.28 12.81
N ARG A 71 3.13 8.07 14.11
CA ARG A 71 4.45 7.77 14.69
C ARG A 71 5.00 6.41 14.24
N GLN A 72 4.16 5.39 14.31
CA GLN A 72 4.59 4.01 14.05
C GLN A 72 4.79 3.75 12.57
N SER A 73 3.84 4.15 11.73
CA SER A 73 3.94 3.97 10.27
C SER A 73 5.05 4.81 9.64
N THR A 74 5.28 6.03 10.18
CA THR A 74 6.43 6.84 9.77
C THR A 74 7.75 6.15 10.11
N GLY A 75 7.89 5.61 11.33
CA GLY A 75 9.08 4.85 11.71
C GLY A 75 9.34 3.63 10.82
N ILE A 76 8.30 2.86 10.54
CA ILE A 76 8.37 1.71 9.62
C ILE A 76 8.78 2.16 8.22
N TRP A 77 8.17 3.22 7.69
CA TRP A 77 8.49 3.78 6.38
C TRP A 77 9.96 4.20 6.28
N LEU A 78 10.48 4.90 7.29
CA LEU A 78 11.87 5.33 7.32
C LEU A 78 12.85 4.14 7.32
N ILE A 79 12.52 3.03 8.01
CA ILE A 79 13.31 1.79 7.95
C ILE A 79 13.41 1.29 6.51
N PHE A 80 12.29 1.23 5.77
CA PHE A 80 12.29 0.82 4.37
C PHE A 80 13.06 1.79 3.48
N VAL A 81 12.88 3.11 3.66
CA VAL A 81 13.59 4.13 2.88
C VAL A 81 15.10 4.01 3.06
N VAL A 82 15.58 3.92 4.30
CA VAL A 82 17.01 3.75 4.59
C VAL A 82 17.53 2.45 3.97
N TYR A 83 16.80 1.35 4.13
CA TYR A 83 17.17 0.08 3.54
C TYR A 83 17.29 0.15 2.01
N TRP A 84 16.29 0.75 1.33
CA TRP A 84 16.29 0.87 -0.12
C TRP A 84 17.39 1.79 -0.65
N LEU A 85 17.66 2.91 0.04
CA LEU A 85 18.74 3.81 -0.31
C LEU A 85 20.11 3.10 -0.19
N LEU A 86 20.35 2.40 0.91
CA LEU A 86 21.57 1.62 1.09
C LEU A 86 21.70 0.51 0.05
N SER A 87 20.59 -0.15 -0.31
CA SER A 87 20.60 -1.19 -1.36
C SER A 87 20.95 -0.63 -2.73
N VAL A 88 20.43 0.55 -3.10
CA VAL A 88 20.76 1.22 -4.36
C VAL A 88 22.25 1.60 -4.38
N MET A 89 22.78 2.16 -3.28
CA MET A 89 24.21 2.48 -3.18
C MET A 89 25.06 1.22 -3.31
N SER A 90 24.73 0.15 -2.60
CA SER A 90 25.44 -1.12 -2.64
C SER A 90 25.40 -1.75 -4.04
N TYR A 91 24.26 -1.64 -4.74
CA TYR A 91 24.12 -2.12 -6.12
C TYR A 91 25.07 -1.41 -7.08
N ASN A 92 25.21 -0.07 -6.96
CA ASN A 92 26.12 0.71 -7.77
C ASN A 92 27.60 0.38 -7.47
N ILE A 93 27.94 0.14 -6.21
CA ILE A 93 29.29 -0.30 -5.82
C ILE A 93 29.58 -1.68 -6.42
N ALA A 94 28.67 -2.62 -6.31
CA ALA A 94 28.81 -3.96 -6.88
C ALA A 94 28.94 -3.93 -8.41
N ALA A 95 28.26 -3.00 -9.09
CA ALA A 95 28.40 -2.80 -10.54
C ALA A 95 29.83 -2.35 -10.93
N GLN A 96 30.46 -1.52 -10.10
CA GLN A 96 31.84 -1.05 -10.34
C GLN A 96 32.89 -2.13 -10.07
N MET A 97 32.61 -3.13 -9.25
CA MET A 97 33.53 -4.25 -8.98
C MET A 97 33.76 -5.10 -10.25
N GLY A 98 32.76 -5.17 -11.15
CA GLY A 98 32.87 -5.96 -12.38
C GLY A 98 32.99 -7.46 -12.15
N GLY A 99 33.11 -8.23 -13.24
CA GLY A 99 33.31 -9.67 -13.20
C GLY A 99 32.21 -10.47 -12.49
N THR A 100 32.50 -11.72 -12.20
CA THR A 100 31.54 -12.65 -11.58
C THR A 100 31.15 -12.24 -10.16
N MET A 101 32.07 -11.71 -9.38
CA MET A 101 31.81 -11.26 -8.00
C MET A 101 30.85 -10.07 -7.96
N GLY A 102 31.01 -9.09 -8.84
CA GLY A 102 30.09 -7.96 -8.97
C GLY A 102 28.69 -8.42 -9.36
N ALA A 103 28.58 -9.32 -10.33
CA ALA A 103 27.30 -9.89 -10.76
C ALA A 103 26.59 -10.67 -9.64
N LEU A 104 27.32 -11.50 -8.89
CA LEU A 104 26.76 -12.23 -7.73
C LEU A 104 26.27 -11.26 -6.64
N ALA A 105 27.05 -10.23 -6.30
CA ALA A 105 26.65 -9.22 -5.33
C ALA A 105 25.38 -8.48 -5.76
N GLN A 106 25.29 -8.07 -7.03
CA GLN A 106 24.08 -7.46 -7.59
C GLN A 106 22.86 -8.40 -7.50
N GLY A 107 23.05 -9.69 -7.82
CA GLY A 107 21.98 -10.70 -7.73
C GLY A 107 21.43 -10.83 -6.29
N VAL A 108 22.32 -10.88 -5.29
CA VAL A 108 21.92 -10.94 -3.86
C VAL A 108 21.16 -9.67 -3.46
N ILE A 109 21.65 -8.49 -3.84
CA ILE A 109 20.97 -7.22 -3.53
C ILE A 109 19.57 -7.19 -4.16
N MET A 110 19.43 -7.59 -5.42
CA MET A 110 18.12 -7.66 -6.09
C MET A 110 17.17 -8.64 -5.41
N ALA A 111 17.66 -9.81 -4.99
CA ALA A 111 16.86 -10.78 -4.24
C ALA A 111 16.34 -10.22 -2.92
N THR A 112 17.19 -9.50 -2.16
CA THR A 112 16.78 -8.89 -0.90
C THR A 112 15.84 -7.70 -1.11
N LEU A 113 15.99 -6.92 -2.18
CA LEU A 113 15.04 -5.87 -2.58
C LEU A 113 13.67 -6.46 -2.89
N LEU A 114 13.60 -7.55 -3.65
CA LEU A 114 12.36 -8.25 -3.96
C LEU A 114 11.69 -8.77 -2.68
N LEU A 115 12.46 -9.38 -1.78
CA LEU A 115 11.97 -9.85 -0.49
C LEU A 115 11.41 -8.70 0.35
N SER A 116 12.08 -7.55 0.37
CA SER A 116 11.61 -6.37 1.09
C SER A 116 10.29 -5.84 0.52
N ALA A 117 10.11 -5.87 -0.81
CA ALA A 117 8.86 -5.49 -1.45
C ALA A 117 7.71 -6.45 -1.06
N PHE A 118 7.97 -7.77 -0.97
CA PHE A 118 7.00 -8.77 -0.51
C PHE A 118 6.54 -8.52 0.93
N ILE A 119 7.46 -8.09 1.80
CA ILE A 119 7.13 -7.74 3.19
C ILE A 119 6.38 -6.39 3.23
N TYR A 120 6.84 -5.40 2.47
CA TYR A 120 6.27 -4.04 2.47
C TYR A 120 4.78 -4.01 2.13
N VAL A 121 4.34 -4.78 1.12
CA VAL A 121 2.94 -4.79 0.69
C VAL A 121 1.96 -5.30 1.76
N TRP A 122 2.44 -6.05 2.76
CA TRP A 122 1.66 -6.51 3.91
C TRP A 122 1.79 -5.59 5.12
N VAL A 123 2.93 -4.92 5.29
CA VAL A 123 3.20 -4.10 6.49
C VAL A 123 2.18 -2.98 6.64
N MET A 124 1.92 -2.20 5.59
CA MET A 124 1.01 -1.06 5.65
C MET A 124 -0.46 -1.46 5.89
N PRO A 125 -1.02 -2.48 5.19
CA PRO A 125 -2.35 -3.00 5.51
C PRO A 125 -2.48 -3.59 6.91
N LEU A 126 -1.47 -4.34 7.39
CA LEU A 126 -1.47 -4.89 8.74
C LEU A 126 -1.45 -3.79 9.81
N GLN A 127 -0.65 -2.76 9.59
CA GLN A 127 -0.60 -1.59 10.46
C GLN A 127 -1.92 -0.82 10.45
N ALA A 128 -2.61 -0.77 9.31
CA ALA A 128 -3.91 -0.13 9.18
C ALA A 128 -5.03 -0.84 9.95
N ARG A 129 -4.96 -2.16 10.08
CA ARG A 129 -6.06 -2.98 10.64
C ARG A 129 -5.82 -3.44 12.07
N PHE A 130 -4.59 -3.79 12.43
CA PHE A 130 -4.27 -4.44 13.68
C PHE A 130 -3.34 -3.58 14.54
N ILE A 131 -3.60 -3.53 15.85
CA ILE A 131 -2.74 -2.87 16.82
C ILE A 131 -1.60 -3.83 17.17
N ASN A 132 -0.44 -3.62 16.58
CA ASN A 132 0.75 -4.44 16.79
C ASN A 132 1.96 -3.57 17.16
N SER A 133 2.94 -4.15 17.83
CA SER A 133 4.27 -3.53 17.91
C SER A 133 4.95 -3.57 16.53
N VAL A 134 5.94 -2.69 16.30
CA VAL A 134 6.70 -2.66 15.04
C VAL A 134 7.28 -4.05 14.70
N LYS A 135 7.90 -4.71 15.68
CA LYS A 135 8.44 -6.08 15.51
C LYS A 135 7.34 -7.09 15.15
N GLY A 136 6.17 -6.99 15.82
CA GLY A 136 5.01 -7.83 15.54
C GLY A 136 4.49 -7.63 14.13
N THR A 137 4.38 -6.38 13.67
CA THR A 137 3.96 -6.06 12.30
C THR A 137 4.91 -6.67 11.27
N PHE A 138 6.23 -6.54 11.43
CA PHE A 138 7.20 -7.16 10.53
C PHE A 138 7.13 -8.69 10.53
N LYS A 139 7.04 -9.32 11.70
CA LYS A 139 6.88 -10.78 11.82
C LYS A 139 5.63 -11.28 11.11
N ASN A 140 4.50 -10.62 11.34
CA ASN A 140 3.22 -10.96 10.72
C ASN A 140 3.26 -10.72 9.20
N ALA A 141 3.84 -9.60 8.74
CA ALA A 141 4.00 -9.31 7.32
C ALA A 141 4.86 -10.34 6.61
N PHE A 142 5.97 -10.74 7.21
CA PHE A 142 6.83 -11.82 6.69
C PHE A 142 6.05 -13.14 6.56
N TYR A 143 5.35 -13.56 7.63
CA TYR A 143 4.53 -14.77 7.58
C TYR A 143 3.46 -14.70 6.51
N MET A 144 2.75 -13.56 6.38
CA MET A 144 1.71 -13.37 5.37
C MET A 144 2.25 -13.37 3.96
N ALA A 145 3.43 -12.78 3.74
CA ALA A 145 4.07 -12.72 2.42
C ALA A 145 4.31 -14.12 1.84
N PHE A 146 4.70 -15.07 2.66
CA PHE A 146 4.95 -16.46 2.23
C PHE A 146 3.69 -17.33 2.27
N LYS A 147 2.86 -17.22 3.32
CA LYS A 147 1.61 -17.99 3.43
C LYS A 147 0.66 -17.69 2.28
N TYR A 148 0.58 -16.45 1.83
CA TYR A 148 -0.31 -16.00 0.75
C TYR A 148 0.49 -15.55 -0.48
N PHE A 149 1.47 -16.34 -0.90
CA PHE A 149 2.44 -15.99 -1.96
C PHE A 149 1.81 -15.40 -3.23
N PHE A 150 0.80 -16.05 -3.81
CA PHE A 150 0.14 -15.55 -5.03
C PHE A 150 -0.57 -14.21 -4.82
N ARG A 151 -1.18 -14.00 -3.65
CA ARG A 151 -1.78 -12.71 -3.30
C ARG A 151 -0.71 -11.64 -3.09
N THR A 152 0.40 -12.00 -2.47
CA THR A 152 1.56 -11.11 -2.32
C THR A 152 2.09 -10.66 -3.67
N LEU A 153 2.26 -11.60 -4.61
CA LEU A 153 2.70 -11.29 -5.97
C LEU A 153 1.73 -10.32 -6.66
N LEU A 154 0.43 -10.57 -6.58
CA LEU A 154 -0.59 -9.66 -7.10
C LEU A 154 -0.51 -8.28 -6.46
N MET A 155 -0.37 -8.20 -5.13
CA MET A 155 -0.25 -6.93 -4.41
C MET A 155 1.03 -6.18 -4.78
N VAL A 156 2.15 -6.87 -4.98
CA VAL A 156 3.41 -6.25 -5.47
C VAL A 156 3.20 -5.66 -6.86
N LEU A 157 2.57 -6.40 -7.78
CA LEU A 157 2.25 -5.90 -9.11
C LEU A 157 1.31 -4.68 -9.04
N LEU A 158 0.26 -4.73 -8.23
CA LEU A 158 -0.66 -3.60 -8.03
C LEU A 158 0.03 -2.37 -7.45
N ASN A 159 0.95 -2.54 -6.50
CA ASN A 159 1.72 -1.43 -5.94
C ASN A 159 2.81 -0.90 -6.89
N ALA A 160 3.25 -1.69 -7.88
CA ALA A 160 4.14 -1.22 -8.93
C ALA A 160 3.41 -0.37 -10.00
N LEU A 161 2.10 -0.53 -10.16
CA LEU A 161 1.30 0.20 -11.16
C LEU A 161 1.42 1.73 -11.04
N PRO A 162 1.34 2.37 -9.85
CA PRO A 162 1.48 3.82 -9.73
C PRO A 162 2.78 4.34 -10.30
N VAL A 163 3.89 3.66 -10.02
CA VAL A 163 5.21 4.04 -10.51
C VAL A 163 5.32 3.77 -12.01
N GLY A 164 4.92 2.58 -12.46
CA GLY A 164 4.97 2.19 -13.86
C GLY A 164 4.12 3.09 -14.76
N THR A 165 2.89 3.41 -14.33
CA THR A 165 2.00 4.30 -15.06
C THR A 165 2.51 5.73 -15.06
N LEU A 166 3.08 6.23 -13.96
CA LEU A 166 3.69 7.55 -13.91
C LEU A 166 4.85 7.67 -14.91
N VAL A 167 5.76 6.71 -14.91
CA VAL A 167 6.89 6.67 -15.86
C VAL A 167 6.40 6.61 -17.30
N ALA A 168 5.43 5.74 -17.60
CA ALA A 168 4.85 5.64 -18.93
C ALA A 168 4.17 6.95 -19.38
N ILE A 169 3.41 7.59 -18.49
CA ILE A 169 2.73 8.85 -18.78
C ILE A 169 3.75 9.97 -19.06
N ILE A 170 4.80 10.09 -18.27
CA ILE A 170 5.86 11.09 -18.49
C ILE A 170 6.52 10.85 -19.85
N PHE A 171 6.80 9.61 -20.20
CA PHE A 171 7.48 9.26 -21.45
C PHE A 171 6.62 9.49 -22.70
N PHE A 172 5.33 9.08 -22.67
CA PHE A 172 4.45 9.11 -23.85
C PHE A 172 3.60 10.38 -23.98
N ALA A 173 3.13 10.94 -22.88
CA ALA A 173 2.18 12.07 -22.86
C ALA A 173 2.79 13.35 -22.27
N GLY A 174 4.02 13.29 -21.77
CA GLY A 174 4.67 14.40 -21.09
C GLY A 174 3.88 14.86 -19.86
N MET A 175 4.06 16.14 -19.49
CA MET A 175 3.40 16.69 -18.30
C MET A 175 1.86 16.77 -18.40
N ARG A 176 1.29 16.72 -19.60
CA ARG A 176 -0.18 16.79 -19.78
C ARG A 176 -0.91 15.54 -19.27
N GLY A 177 -0.28 14.37 -19.35
CA GLY A 177 -0.86 13.12 -18.83
C GLY A 177 -0.80 12.98 -17.31
N MET A 178 0.02 13.81 -16.65
CA MET A 178 0.24 13.75 -15.21
C MET A 178 -1.02 14.07 -14.39
N SER A 179 -1.93 14.91 -14.94
CA SER A 179 -3.19 15.26 -14.29
C SER A 179 -4.11 14.04 -14.04
N ILE A 180 -4.18 13.10 -14.97
CA ILE A 180 -4.98 11.87 -14.80
C ILE A 180 -4.37 10.98 -13.70
N TRP A 181 -3.05 10.89 -13.66
CA TRP A 181 -2.37 10.14 -12.61
C TRP A 181 -2.58 10.74 -11.21
N LEU A 182 -2.56 12.07 -11.11
CA LEU A 182 -2.84 12.78 -9.86
C LEU A 182 -4.27 12.55 -9.35
N LEU A 183 -5.21 12.14 -10.21
CA LEU A 183 -6.58 11.85 -9.82
C LEU A 183 -6.77 10.41 -9.28
N PHE A 184 -6.07 9.42 -9.85
CA PHE A 184 -6.36 8.00 -9.57
C PHE A 184 -5.13 7.13 -9.28
N GLY A 185 -3.93 7.66 -9.47
CA GLY A 185 -2.69 6.88 -9.55
C GLY A 185 -2.39 6.04 -8.30
N ILE A 186 -2.77 6.47 -7.11
CA ILE A 186 -2.44 5.82 -5.84
C ILE A 186 -3.66 5.10 -5.24
N ALA A 187 -4.82 5.75 -5.21
CA ALA A 187 -5.98 5.22 -4.50
C ALA A 187 -6.58 3.97 -5.17
N VAL A 188 -6.58 3.90 -6.50
CA VAL A 188 -7.11 2.73 -7.22
C VAL A 188 -6.30 1.46 -6.93
N PRO A 189 -4.97 1.43 -7.06
CA PRO A 189 -4.17 0.27 -6.67
C PRO A 189 -4.34 -0.12 -5.20
N ILE A 190 -4.39 0.86 -4.28
CA ILE A 190 -4.64 0.59 -2.85
C ILE A 190 -6.01 -0.07 -2.66
N TYR A 191 -7.05 0.41 -3.32
CA TYR A 191 -8.38 -0.16 -3.25
C TYR A 191 -8.44 -1.59 -3.79
N TRP A 192 -7.74 -1.88 -4.88
CA TRP A 192 -7.61 -3.24 -5.41
C TRP A 192 -6.79 -4.15 -4.49
N CYS A 193 -5.74 -3.63 -3.88
CA CYS A 193 -5.03 -4.36 -2.81
C CYS A 193 -5.97 -4.68 -1.64
N ALA A 194 -6.85 -3.75 -1.24
CA ALA A 194 -7.83 -3.97 -0.20
C ALA A 194 -8.77 -5.15 -0.53
N MET A 195 -9.17 -5.31 -1.80
CA MET A 195 -9.93 -6.50 -2.24
C MET A 195 -9.18 -7.81 -2.02
N THR A 196 -7.86 -7.77 -2.12
CA THR A 196 -7.02 -8.95 -2.03
C THR A 196 -6.81 -9.40 -0.59
N TYR A 197 -6.56 -8.46 0.33
CA TYR A 197 -6.24 -8.82 1.72
C TYR A 197 -7.44 -8.79 2.68
N ASP A 198 -8.56 -8.12 2.34
CA ASP A 198 -9.74 -8.03 3.20
C ASP A 198 -10.25 -9.41 3.62
N LYS A 199 -10.43 -10.32 2.65
CA LYS A 199 -10.82 -11.71 2.91
C LYS A 199 -9.81 -12.50 3.79
N VAL A 200 -8.54 -12.12 3.75
CA VAL A 200 -7.51 -12.73 4.60
C VAL A 200 -7.65 -12.23 6.02
N PHE A 201 -7.92 -10.95 6.18
CA PHE A 201 -8.09 -10.32 7.49
C PHE A 201 -9.37 -10.80 8.21
N GLU A 202 -10.47 -10.93 7.48
CA GLU A 202 -11.70 -11.54 8.01
C GLU A 202 -11.44 -12.94 8.59
N LYS A 203 -10.77 -13.79 7.82
CA LYS A 203 -10.44 -15.14 8.26
C LYS A 203 -9.50 -15.18 9.47
N LEU A 204 -8.60 -14.19 9.60
CA LEU A 204 -7.74 -14.07 10.77
C LEU A 204 -8.51 -13.62 12.01
N GLU A 205 -9.45 -12.70 11.84
CA GLU A 205 -10.31 -12.21 12.92
C GLU A 205 -11.19 -13.35 13.46
N GLU A 206 -11.79 -14.15 12.58
CA GLU A 206 -12.56 -15.35 12.96
C GLU A 206 -11.73 -16.33 13.79
N MET A 207 -10.52 -16.66 13.32
CA MET A 207 -9.62 -17.57 14.06
C MET A 207 -9.19 -17.04 15.44
N VAL A 208 -9.08 -15.72 15.59
CA VAL A 208 -8.73 -15.10 16.88
C VAL A 208 -9.92 -15.17 17.83
N ILE A 209 -11.14 -14.92 17.35
CA ILE A 209 -12.37 -15.00 18.14
C ILE A 209 -12.60 -16.44 18.63
N GLU A 210 -12.54 -17.43 17.73
CA GLU A 210 -12.69 -18.86 18.08
C GLU A 210 -11.68 -19.30 19.15
N LYS A 211 -10.45 -18.82 19.06
CA LYS A 211 -9.41 -19.14 20.05
C LYS A 211 -9.71 -18.52 21.42
N THR A 212 -10.23 -17.29 21.43
CA THR A 212 -10.57 -16.58 22.68
C THR A 212 -11.80 -17.19 23.37
N GLU A 213 -12.73 -17.77 22.59
CA GLU A 213 -13.93 -18.45 23.13
C GLU A 213 -13.61 -19.87 23.63
N SER A 214 -12.48 -20.47 23.23
CA SER A 214 -12.05 -21.81 23.62
C SER A 214 -11.13 -21.84 24.85
N GLU A 215 -10.66 -20.70 25.33
CA GLU A 215 -9.85 -20.51 26.53
C GLU A 215 -10.71 -20.07 27.74
#